data_7fffc99d13550c2d2bcd1cedc2d484ed
#
_entry.id   7fffc99d13550c2d2bcd1cedc2d484ed
#
_cell.length_a   1.000
_cell.length_b   1.000
_cell.length_c   1.000
_cell.angle_alpha   90.00
_cell.angle_beta   90.00
_cell.angle_gamma   90.00
#
_symmetry.space_group_name_H-M   'P 1'
#
loop_
_entity.id
_entity.type
_entity.pdbx_description
1 polymer ?
#
loop_
_entity_poly.entity_id
_entity_poly.type
_entity_poly.pdbx_seq_one_letter_code
_entity_poly.pdbx_strand_id
1 'polypeptide(L)'
;PPRKKPGHFSLRALPPPEGDEQTVATRLMETYAGFLEHTDHCVGQLIDILEAGEMLDDTLIYYIIGDNGASAEGTLNGTFNEMINFNGMPELESPDFLMSHLDDWGGRDSYGHYAVGWAHAMDTPYQWTKQVASHWGGTRNGTIVHWPNGITSKGEIRSQFHHVIDVSPTILEAAGIQEPTFVEGVMQSPMEGVSMLYSFNDASVKDRHTIQYFEMFGNRGIYVDGWTAVTRHS
;
A
#
# COMPACT_ATOMS: atom_id res chain seq x y z
N PRO A 1 -38.24 4.47 -6.11
CA PRO A 1 -37.95 3.21 -5.48
C PRO A 1 -36.64 3.34 -4.73
N PRO A 2 -36.54 2.85 -3.46
CA PRO A 2 -35.31 2.94 -2.71
C PRO A 2 -34.20 2.11 -3.43
N ARG A 3 -33.03 2.72 -3.62
CA ARG A 3 -31.86 1.99 -4.14
C ARG A 3 -31.59 0.81 -3.20
N LYS A 4 -31.55 -0.40 -3.75
CA LYS A 4 -31.05 -1.57 -2.99
C LYS A 4 -29.64 -1.24 -2.51
N LYS A 5 -29.43 -1.28 -1.19
CA LYS A 5 -28.09 -1.20 -0.62
C LYS A 5 -27.25 -2.32 -1.24
N PRO A 6 -26.01 -2.07 -1.68
CA PRO A 6 -25.12 -3.15 -2.08
C PRO A 6 -25.04 -4.13 -0.90
N GLY A 7 -25.30 -5.40 -1.16
CA GLY A 7 -25.24 -6.44 -0.12
C GLY A 7 -23.83 -6.45 0.50
N HIS A 8 -23.75 -6.68 1.79
CA HIS A 8 -22.48 -6.92 2.49
C HIS A 8 -21.76 -8.09 1.83
N PHE A 9 -20.71 -7.77 1.08
CA PHE A 9 -19.88 -8.77 0.45
C PHE A 9 -18.92 -9.31 1.50
N SER A 10 -19.09 -10.59 1.90
CA SER A 10 -18.16 -11.27 2.79
C SER A 10 -17.30 -12.21 1.94
N LEU A 11 -16.04 -11.86 1.74
CA LEU A 11 -15.07 -12.72 1.04
C LEU A 11 -14.96 -14.12 1.65
N ARG A 12 -15.26 -14.26 2.94
CA ARG A 12 -15.30 -15.57 3.64
C ARG A 12 -16.41 -16.51 3.16
N ALA A 13 -17.41 -15.99 2.45
CA ALA A 13 -18.56 -16.75 1.98
C ALA A 13 -18.45 -17.19 0.52
N LEU A 14 -17.39 -16.80 -0.18
CA LEU A 14 -17.17 -17.20 -1.56
C LEU A 14 -16.48 -18.56 -1.60
N PRO A 15 -16.96 -19.52 -2.42
CA PRO A 15 -16.18 -20.69 -2.74
C PRO A 15 -14.89 -20.28 -3.47
N PRO A 16 -13.81 -21.06 -3.37
CA PRO A 16 -12.64 -20.83 -4.19
C PRO A 16 -13.02 -20.93 -5.68
N PRO A 17 -12.35 -20.16 -6.56
CA PRO A 17 -12.57 -20.29 -8.01
C PRO A 17 -12.16 -21.69 -8.48
N GLU A 18 -12.88 -22.24 -9.44
CA GLU A 18 -12.62 -23.55 -10.04
C GLU A 18 -12.57 -23.44 -11.57
N GLY A 19 -11.90 -24.39 -12.22
CA GLY A 19 -11.84 -24.45 -13.69
C GLY A 19 -11.26 -23.19 -14.33
N ASP A 20 -11.96 -22.60 -15.26
CA ASP A 20 -11.53 -21.44 -16.04
C ASP A 20 -11.36 -20.20 -15.17
N GLU A 21 -12.20 -20.00 -14.16
CA GLU A 21 -12.06 -18.89 -13.21
C GLU A 21 -10.77 -19.00 -12.40
N GLN A 22 -10.38 -20.22 -11.99
CA GLN A 22 -9.12 -20.45 -11.32
C GLN A 22 -7.93 -20.16 -12.24
N THR A 23 -8.02 -20.56 -13.51
CA THR A 23 -7.00 -20.31 -14.51
C THR A 23 -6.79 -18.81 -14.72
N VAL A 24 -7.86 -18.04 -14.90
CA VAL A 24 -7.83 -16.57 -15.02
C VAL A 24 -7.25 -15.94 -13.75
N ALA A 25 -7.72 -16.32 -12.58
CA ALA A 25 -7.25 -15.77 -11.31
C ALA A 25 -5.74 -16.02 -11.10
N THR A 26 -5.26 -17.22 -11.46
CA THR A 26 -3.84 -17.55 -11.39
C THR A 26 -3.02 -16.70 -12.36
N ARG A 27 -3.46 -16.57 -13.60
CA ARG A 27 -2.78 -15.76 -14.62
C ARG A 27 -2.68 -14.29 -14.22
N LEU A 28 -3.73 -13.73 -13.63
CA LEU A 28 -3.75 -12.38 -13.10
C LEU A 28 -2.67 -12.16 -12.03
N MET A 29 -2.52 -13.13 -11.10
CA MET A 29 -1.50 -13.05 -10.06
C MET A 29 -0.08 -13.25 -10.63
N GLU A 30 0.12 -14.11 -11.62
CA GLU A 30 1.39 -14.24 -12.33
C GLU A 30 1.79 -12.92 -13.00
N THR A 31 0.84 -12.25 -13.65
CA THR A 31 1.07 -10.95 -14.30
C THR A 31 1.45 -9.89 -13.26
N TYR A 32 0.74 -9.85 -12.12
CA TYR A 32 1.05 -8.92 -11.02
C TYR A 32 2.42 -9.22 -10.42
N ALA A 33 2.75 -10.49 -10.19
CA ALA A 33 4.06 -10.89 -9.66
C ALA A 33 5.19 -10.50 -10.61
N GLY A 34 5.02 -10.68 -11.92
CA GLY A 34 5.98 -10.24 -12.93
C GLY A 34 6.17 -8.71 -12.94
N PHE A 35 5.09 -7.95 -12.73
CA PHE A 35 5.16 -6.50 -12.58
C PHE A 35 5.95 -6.08 -11.33
N LEU A 36 5.71 -6.75 -10.19
CA LEU A 36 6.46 -6.51 -8.96
C LEU A 36 7.94 -6.83 -9.11
N GLU A 37 8.28 -7.98 -9.74
CA GLU A 37 9.67 -8.38 -10.02
C GLU A 37 10.39 -7.32 -10.88
N HIS A 38 9.71 -6.83 -11.92
CA HIS A 38 10.25 -5.76 -12.75
C HIS A 38 10.45 -4.45 -11.96
N THR A 39 9.50 -4.08 -11.10
CA THR A 39 9.60 -2.90 -10.24
C THR A 39 10.79 -3.02 -9.28
N ASP A 40 10.93 -4.17 -8.63
CA ASP A 40 12.05 -4.45 -7.72
C ASP A 40 13.40 -4.39 -8.43
N HIS A 41 13.49 -4.96 -9.66
CA HIS A 41 14.67 -4.83 -10.50
C HIS A 41 15.03 -3.35 -10.79
N CYS A 42 14.04 -2.52 -11.11
CA CYS A 42 14.28 -1.09 -11.36
C CYS A 42 14.73 -0.35 -10.08
N VAL A 43 14.20 -0.71 -8.92
CA VAL A 43 14.67 -0.20 -7.63
C VAL A 43 16.13 -0.63 -7.39
N GLY A 44 16.46 -1.89 -7.68
CA GLY A 44 17.84 -2.41 -7.61
C GLY A 44 18.80 -1.58 -8.46
N GLN A 45 18.44 -1.25 -9.70
CA GLN A 45 19.27 -0.39 -10.57
C GLN A 45 19.52 1.01 -9.95
N LEU A 46 18.53 1.59 -9.24
CA LEU A 46 18.72 2.84 -8.53
C LEU A 46 19.75 2.70 -7.39
N ILE A 47 19.67 1.60 -6.64
CA ILE A 47 20.65 1.30 -5.59
C ILE A 47 22.05 1.13 -6.17
N ASP A 48 22.21 0.38 -7.27
CA ASP A 48 23.48 0.20 -7.98
C ASP A 48 24.11 1.54 -8.42
N ILE A 49 23.29 2.49 -8.87
CA ILE A 49 23.76 3.84 -9.25
C ILE A 49 24.28 4.61 -8.03
N LEU A 50 23.58 4.54 -6.89
CA LEU A 50 24.02 5.18 -5.66
C LEU A 50 25.32 4.57 -5.14
N GLU A 51 25.47 3.24 -5.22
CA GLU A 51 26.67 2.52 -4.82
C GLU A 51 27.86 2.89 -5.73
N ALA A 52 27.68 2.85 -7.06
CA ALA A 52 28.71 3.21 -8.02
C ALA A 52 29.14 4.69 -7.91
N GLY A 53 28.26 5.55 -7.41
CA GLY A 53 28.52 6.96 -7.13
C GLY A 53 29.14 7.21 -5.74
N GLU A 54 29.42 6.16 -4.95
CA GLU A 54 29.89 6.26 -3.57
C GLU A 54 28.97 7.10 -2.66
N MET A 55 27.66 7.12 -2.97
CA MET A 55 26.65 7.89 -2.25
C MET A 55 25.76 7.04 -1.33
N LEU A 56 25.75 5.72 -1.54
CA LEU A 56 24.79 4.82 -0.89
C LEU A 56 24.88 4.89 0.65
N ASP A 57 26.09 4.90 1.20
CA ASP A 57 26.29 4.87 2.65
C ASP A 57 25.78 6.12 3.35
N ASP A 58 25.77 7.27 2.66
CA ASP A 58 25.31 8.56 3.20
C ASP A 58 23.92 8.98 2.67
N THR A 59 23.18 8.06 2.06
CA THR A 59 21.84 8.28 1.56
C THR A 59 20.81 7.57 2.42
N LEU A 60 19.86 8.35 2.98
CA LEU A 60 18.66 7.81 3.64
C LEU A 60 17.64 7.40 2.58
N ILE A 61 17.37 6.10 2.48
CA ILE A 61 16.43 5.53 1.52
C ILE A 61 15.22 4.98 2.26
N TYR A 62 14.02 5.39 1.85
CA TYR A 62 12.75 4.77 2.20
C TYR A 62 12.23 3.99 1.00
N TYR A 63 11.99 2.69 1.19
CA TYR A 63 11.24 1.90 0.23
C TYR A 63 9.87 1.58 0.85
N ILE A 64 8.86 2.32 0.45
CA ILE A 64 7.48 2.17 0.92
C ILE A 64 6.72 1.36 -0.11
N ILE A 65 6.28 0.16 0.28
CA ILE A 65 5.66 -0.81 -0.62
C ILE A 65 4.17 -0.49 -0.70
N GLY A 66 3.79 0.32 -1.69
CA GLY A 66 2.44 0.84 -1.88
C GLY A 66 2.13 2.07 -1.01
N ASP A 67 1.07 2.78 -1.37
CA ASP A 67 0.57 3.99 -0.69
C ASP A 67 -0.68 3.70 0.15
N ASN A 68 -1.26 2.53 -0.01
CA ASN A 68 -2.43 1.99 0.70
C ASN A 68 -2.41 0.47 0.66
N GLY A 69 -3.39 -0.17 1.28
CA GLY A 69 -3.60 -1.60 1.16
C GLY A 69 -3.90 -2.06 -0.26
N ALA A 70 -3.85 -3.36 -0.51
CA ALA A 70 -4.07 -3.93 -1.82
C ALA A 70 -5.44 -3.53 -2.39
N SER A 71 -5.49 -3.20 -3.68
CA SER A 71 -6.71 -2.74 -4.35
C SER A 71 -7.69 -3.87 -4.58
N ALA A 72 -8.97 -3.62 -4.27
CA ALA A 72 -10.09 -4.53 -4.56
C ALA A 72 -10.86 -4.14 -5.84
N GLU A 73 -10.31 -3.24 -6.65
CA GLU A 73 -10.99 -2.61 -7.78
C GLU A 73 -11.12 -3.55 -9.00
N GLY A 74 -10.40 -4.69 -9.00
CA GLY A 74 -10.47 -5.70 -10.05
C GLY A 74 -11.73 -6.59 -10.03
N THR A 75 -12.75 -6.27 -9.25
CA THR A 75 -13.99 -7.06 -9.13
C THR A 75 -13.76 -8.48 -8.57
N LEU A 76 -14.75 -9.37 -8.73
CA LEU A 76 -14.66 -10.75 -8.27
C LEU A 76 -13.67 -11.60 -9.07
N ASN A 77 -13.64 -11.38 -10.37
CA ASN A 77 -12.94 -12.23 -11.33
C ASN A 77 -11.63 -11.60 -11.86
N GLY A 78 -11.36 -10.36 -11.48
CA GLY A 78 -10.33 -9.55 -12.11
C GLY A 78 -10.85 -8.85 -13.36
N THR A 79 -10.03 -8.00 -13.96
CA THR A 79 -10.36 -7.28 -15.19
C THR A 79 -9.19 -7.29 -16.17
N PHE A 80 -9.47 -7.41 -17.45
CA PHE A 80 -8.48 -7.23 -18.50
C PHE A 80 -8.17 -5.75 -18.74
N ASN A 81 -9.20 -4.91 -18.57
CA ASN A 81 -9.07 -3.45 -18.59
C ASN A 81 -9.93 -2.82 -17.49
N GLU A 82 -9.30 -2.38 -16.40
CA GLU A 82 -10.00 -1.81 -15.24
C GLU A 82 -10.86 -0.59 -15.58
N MET A 83 -10.55 0.13 -16.65
CA MET A 83 -11.36 1.27 -17.10
C MET A 83 -12.77 0.88 -17.51
N ILE A 84 -13.00 -0.36 -17.94
CA ILE A 84 -14.33 -0.88 -18.21
C ILE A 84 -15.15 -0.93 -16.92
N ASN A 85 -14.55 -1.44 -15.83
CA ASN A 85 -15.20 -1.46 -14.52
C ASN A 85 -15.46 -0.05 -13.99
N PHE A 86 -14.51 0.87 -14.10
CA PHE A 86 -14.68 2.25 -13.64
C PHE A 86 -15.75 3.02 -14.42
N ASN A 87 -16.01 2.65 -15.67
CA ASN A 87 -17.12 3.17 -16.46
C ASN A 87 -18.45 2.47 -16.20
N GLY A 88 -18.51 1.56 -15.23
CA GLY A 88 -19.75 0.90 -14.80
C GLY A 88 -20.24 -0.20 -15.74
N MET A 89 -19.34 -0.81 -16.53
CA MET A 89 -19.66 -1.85 -17.52
C MET A 89 -18.88 -3.17 -17.26
N PRO A 90 -18.77 -3.65 -16.01
CA PRO A 90 -17.97 -4.84 -15.70
C PRO A 90 -18.47 -6.11 -16.40
N GLU A 91 -19.75 -6.15 -16.80
CA GLU A 91 -20.38 -7.27 -17.50
C GLU A 91 -19.83 -7.49 -18.91
N LEU A 92 -19.10 -6.53 -19.49
CA LEU A 92 -18.45 -6.70 -20.79
C LEU A 92 -17.25 -7.65 -20.71
N GLU A 93 -16.67 -7.83 -19.56
CA GLU A 93 -15.57 -8.76 -19.31
C GLU A 93 -16.10 -10.05 -18.66
N SER A 94 -16.87 -10.82 -19.44
CA SER A 94 -17.36 -12.12 -18.99
C SER A 94 -16.20 -13.09 -18.71
N PRO A 95 -16.40 -14.18 -17.94
CA PRO A 95 -15.38 -15.22 -17.76
C PRO A 95 -14.81 -15.77 -19.07
N ASP A 96 -15.67 -15.98 -20.09
CA ASP A 96 -15.25 -16.44 -21.40
C ASP A 96 -14.35 -15.40 -22.11
N PHE A 97 -14.68 -14.12 -21.98
CA PHE A 97 -13.84 -13.04 -22.50
C PHE A 97 -12.46 -13.06 -21.83
N LEU A 98 -12.41 -13.10 -20.49
CA LEU A 98 -11.15 -13.14 -19.74
C LEU A 98 -10.31 -14.37 -20.12
N MET A 99 -10.95 -15.54 -20.27
CA MET A 99 -10.28 -16.77 -20.68
C MET A 99 -9.69 -16.67 -22.10
N SER A 100 -10.41 -16.02 -23.03
CA SER A 100 -9.94 -15.86 -24.41
C SER A 100 -8.72 -14.95 -24.56
N HIS A 101 -8.40 -14.16 -23.53
CA HIS A 101 -7.29 -13.20 -23.52
C HIS A 101 -6.14 -13.60 -22.57
N LEU A 102 -6.05 -14.88 -22.17
CA LEU A 102 -5.03 -15.34 -21.22
C LEU A 102 -3.60 -14.99 -21.61
N ASP A 103 -3.27 -15.08 -22.90
CA ASP A 103 -1.92 -14.78 -23.41
C ASP A 103 -1.67 -13.29 -23.60
N ASP A 104 -2.71 -12.47 -23.57
CA ASP A 104 -2.61 -11.01 -23.77
C ASP A 104 -2.38 -10.26 -22.45
N TRP A 105 -2.55 -10.92 -21.30
CA TRP A 105 -2.39 -10.31 -19.98
C TRP A 105 -0.94 -9.86 -19.73
N GLY A 106 -0.81 -8.61 -19.29
CA GLY A 106 0.48 -7.97 -19.09
C GLY A 106 1.10 -7.43 -20.38
N GLY A 107 0.44 -7.63 -21.53
CA GLY A 107 0.83 -7.07 -22.82
C GLY A 107 0.39 -5.60 -22.95
N ARG A 108 0.78 -5.00 -24.07
CA ARG A 108 0.54 -3.57 -24.37
C ARG A 108 -0.94 -3.18 -24.42
N ASP A 109 -1.81 -4.12 -24.73
CA ASP A 109 -3.24 -3.90 -24.94
C ASP A 109 -4.08 -4.25 -23.71
N SER A 110 -3.43 -4.73 -22.62
CA SER A 110 -4.06 -4.98 -21.34
C SER A 110 -3.79 -3.85 -20.33
N TYR A 111 -4.80 -3.51 -19.55
CA TYR A 111 -4.70 -2.62 -18.39
C TYR A 111 -5.43 -3.29 -17.23
N GLY A 112 -4.89 -4.44 -16.85
CA GLY A 112 -5.55 -5.41 -16.01
C GLY A 112 -5.45 -5.13 -14.52
N HIS A 113 -6.36 -5.75 -13.78
CA HIS A 113 -6.34 -5.75 -12.33
C HIS A 113 -6.70 -7.14 -11.79
N TYR A 114 -5.98 -7.61 -10.79
CA TYR A 114 -6.24 -8.91 -10.16
C TYR A 114 -7.60 -8.94 -9.44
N ALA A 115 -8.13 -10.15 -9.24
CA ALA A 115 -9.39 -10.37 -8.53
C ALA A 115 -9.30 -9.95 -7.05
N VAL A 116 -10.42 -9.51 -6.47
CA VAL A 116 -10.51 -9.05 -5.06
C VAL A 116 -10.03 -10.09 -4.04
N GLY A 117 -10.13 -11.38 -4.33
CA GLY A 117 -9.62 -12.45 -3.48
C GLY A 117 -8.11 -12.35 -3.27
N TRP A 118 -7.35 -11.94 -4.28
CA TRP A 118 -5.93 -11.71 -4.20
C TRP A 118 -5.59 -10.46 -3.37
N ALA A 119 -6.37 -9.38 -3.49
CA ALA A 119 -6.21 -8.22 -2.61
C ALA A 119 -6.30 -8.63 -1.15
N HIS A 120 -7.34 -9.40 -0.79
CA HIS A 120 -7.50 -9.89 0.57
C HIS A 120 -6.35 -10.81 1.00
N ALA A 121 -5.88 -11.70 0.13
CA ALA A 121 -4.76 -12.60 0.43
C ALA A 121 -3.46 -11.83 0.72
N MET A 122 -3.18 -10.79 -0.06
CA MET A 122 -1.99 -9.96 0.11
C MET A 122 -2.03 -9.08 1.37
N ASP A 123 -3.21 -8.66 1.80
CA ASP A 123 -3.38 -7.83 3.00
C ASP A 123 -3.39 -8.68 4.30
N THR A 124 -3.48 -10.01 4.21
CA THR A 124 -3.50 -10.85 5.42
C THR A 124 -2.24 -10.67 6.27
N PRO A 125 -2.38 -10.69 7.61
CA PRO A 125 -3.57 -11.05 8.41
C PRO A 125 -4.58 -9.91 8.65
N TYR A 126 -4.37 -8.77 8.03
CA TYR A 126 -5.24 -7.59 8.22
C TYR A 126 -6.54 -7.74 7.44
N GLN A 127 -7.59 -7.09 7.95
CA GLN A 127 -8.91 -7.11 7.33
C GLN A 127 -9.07 -5.91 6.41
N TRP A 128 -9.90 -6.09 5.38
CA TRP A 128 -10.24 -5.11 4.36
C TRP A 128 -9.07 -4.80 3.43
N THR A 129 -9.26 -3.85 2.54
CA THR A 129 -8.39 -3.53 1.41
C THR A 129 -8.36 -2.03 1.22
N LYS A 130 -7.68 -1.53 0.21
CA LYS A 130 -7.67 -0.13 -0.24
C LYS A 130 -9.06 0.52 -0.10
N GLN A 131 -9.10 1.80 0.24
CA GLN A 131 -10.30 2.63 0.47
C GLN A 131 -11.03 2.39 1.81
N VAL A 132 -10.72 1.33 2.53
CA VAL A 132 -11.32 1.07 3.84
C VAL A 132 -10.38 1.52 4.95
N ALA A 133 -10.24 2.84 5.10
CA ALA A 133 -9.27 3.47 6.01
C ALA A 133 -9.50 3.17 7.51
N SER A 134 -10.61 2.55 7.86
CA SER A 134 -10.89 2.10 9.23
C SER A 134 -10.07 0.87 9.66
N HIS A 135 -9.50 0.11 8.71
CA HIS A 135 -8.84 -1.16 9.00
C HIS A 135 -7.45 -1.24 8.40
N TRP A 136 -6.59 -2.03 9.02
CA TRP A 136 -5.17 -2.14 8.65
C TRP A 136 -4.94 -2.70 7.24
N GLY A 137 -5.82 -3.54 6.70
CA GLY A 137 -5.72 -3.98 5.32
C GLY A 137 -5.93 -2.84 4.30
N GLY A 138 -6.53 -1.71 4.73
CA GLY A 138 -6.65 -0.51 3.90
C GLY A 138 -5.50 0.49 4.02
N THR A 139 -4.74 0.45 5.14
CA THR A 139 -3.83 1.54 5.51
C THR A 139 -2.42 1.11 5.88
N ARG A 140 -2.17 -0.17 6.19
CA ARG A 140 -0.86 -0.63 6.65
C ARG A 140 -0.03 -1.17 5.50
N ASN A 141 1.16 -0.59 5.32
CA ASN A 141 2.09 -0.92 4.25
C ASN A 141 3.45 -1.36 4.80
N GLY A 142 4.12 -2.25 4.06
CA GLY A 142 5.50 -2.58 4.32
C GLY A 142 6.43 -1.39 4.02
N THR A 143 7.37 -1.13 4.91
CA THR A 143 8.36 -0.07 4.72
C THR A 143 9.74 -0.56 5.09
N ILE A 144 10.72 -0.32 4.22
CA ILE A 144 12.12 -0.59 4.46
C ILE A 144 12.84 0.74 4.56
N VAL A 145 13.70 0.89 5.57
CA VAL A 145 14.56 2.05 5.73
C VAL A 145 16.01 1.60 5.66
N HIS A 146 16.78 2.23 4.79
CA HIS A 146 18.20 1.93 4.58
C HIS A 146 19.01 3.22 4.66
N TRP A 147 20.02 3.24 5.54
CA TRP A 147 20.96 4.35 5.70
C TRP A 147 22.19 3.87 6.47
N PRO A 148 23.22 3.32 5.80
CA PRO A 148 24.37 2.70 6.46
C PRO A 148 25.10 3.59 7.46
N ASN A 149 25.30 4.87 7.16
CA ASN A 149 25.95 5.81 8.07
C ASN A 149 25.07 6.27 9.24
N GLY A 150 23.76 6.16 9.14
CA GLY A 150 22.82 6.59 10.19
C GLY A 150 22.20 5.44 10.99
N ILE A 151 22.22 4.19 10.46
CA ILE A 151 21.60 3.01 11.07
C ILE A 151 22.66 1.93 11.29
N THR A 152 22.98 1.66 12.55
CA THR A 152 23.93 0.60 12.93
C THR A 152 23.29 -0.79 12.98
N SER A 153 21.99 -0.86 13.23
CA SER A 153 21.19 -2.08 13.21
C SER A 153 21.03 -2.59 11.78
N LYS A 154 21.11 -3.91 11.58
CA LYS A 154 20.97 -4.52 10.25
C LYS A 154 19.95 -5.63 10.25
N GLY A 155 18.97 -5.55 9.32
CA GLY A 155 17.93 -6.57 9.15
C GLY A 155 16.96 -6.69 10.33
N GLU A 156 16.84 -5.66 11.15
CA GLU A 156 15.96 -5.66 12.32
C GLU A 156 14.59 -5.07 12.00
N ILE A 157 13.57 -5.58 12.69
CA ILE A 157 12.21 -5.06 12.61
C ILE A 157 12.02 -3.96 13.66
N ARG A 158 11.31 -2.90 13.27
CA ARG A 158 10.79 -1.87 14.17
C ARG A 158 9.29 -2.02 14.30
N SER A 159 8.81 -2.10 15.55
CA SER A 159 7.38 -2.28 15.87
C SER A 159 6.71 -1.01 16.37
N GLN A 160 7.45 0.07 16.48
CA GLN A 160 6.91 1.38 16.82
C GLN A 160 5.87 1.80 15.80
N PHE A 161 4.78 2.40 16.27
CA PHE A 161 3.78 2.95 15.37
C PHE A 161 4.34 4.16 14.64
N HIS A 162 4.16 4.14 13.31
CA HIS A 162 4.53 5.24 12.42
C HIS A 162 3.45 5.47 11.38
N HIS A 163 3.43 6.68 10.83
CA HIS A 163 2.55 7.07 9.74
C HIS A 163 3.38 7.73 8.63
N VAL A 164 2.86 7.76 7.39
CA VAL A 164 3.61 8.35 6.26
C VAL A 164 3.96 9.82 6.47
N ILE A 165 3.16 10.56 7.29
CA ILE A 165 3.47 11.95 7.63
C ILE A 165 4.76 12.10 8.47
N ASP A 166 5.27 11.00 9.05
CA ASP A 166 6.48 10.98 9.86
C ASP A 166 7.76 11.01 9.00
N VAL A 167 7.64 10.71 7.70
CA VAL A 167 8.78 10.68 6.78
C VAL A 167 9.42 12.06 6.64
N SER A 168 8.62 13.10 6.42
CA SER A 168 9.14 14.46 6.22
C SER A 168 9.91 15.00 7.43
N PRO A 169 9.38 14.96 8.68
CA PRO A 169 10.16 15.40 9.84
C PRO A 169 11.39 14.51 10.10
N THR A 170 11.35 13.22 9.72
CA THR A 170 12.53 12.36 9.82
C THR A 170 13.63 12.78 8.85
N ILE A 171 13.29 13.15 7.62
CA ILE A 171 14.25 13.64 6.62
C ILE A 171 14.88 14.95 7.13
N LEU A 172 14.08 15.87 7.62
CA LEU A 172 14.59 17.15 8.15
C LEU A 172 15.55 16.94 9.33
N GLU A 173 15.16 16.08 10.29
CA GLU A 173 16.02 15.78 11.44
C GLU A 173 17.32 15.08 11.01
N ALA A 174 17.24 14.09 10.10
CA ALA A 174 18.41 13.39 9.57
C ALA A 174 19.38 14.33 8.85
N ALA A 175 18.85 15.30 8.11
CA ALA A 175 19.63 16.32 7.41
C ALA A 175 20.10 17.48 8.30
N GLY A 176 19.68 17.55 9.57
CA GLY A 176 19.97 18.67 10.46
C GLY A 176 19.31 19.98 10.05
N ILE A 177 18.19 19.89 9.33
CA ILE A 177 17.43 21.04 8.82
C ILE A 177 16.24 21.31 9.75
N GLN A 178 16.06 22.56 10.15
CA GLN A 178 14.89 22.94 10.94
C GLN A 178 13.64 23.01 10.06
N GLU A 179 12.49 22.64 10.63
CA GLU A 179 11.21 22.82 9.98
C GLU A 179 10.99 24.29 9.61
N PRO A 180 10.69 24.61 8.34
CA PRO A 180 10.50 25.98 7.91
C PRO A 180 9.18 26.55 8.42
N THR A 181 9.22 27.69 9.11
CA THR A 181 8.01 28.44 9.51
C THR A 181 7.50 29.33 8.39
N PHE A 182 8.34 29.70 7.44
CA PHE A 182 7.99 30.48 6.26
C PHE A 182 8.70 29.93 5.02
N VAL A 183 7.97 29.84 3.91
CA VAL A 183 8.52 29.53 2.58
C VAL A 183 8.06 30.62 1.62
N GLU A 184 9.00 31.31 0.99
CA GLU A 184 8.71 32.41 0.06
C GLU A 184 7.76 33.48 0.63
N GLY A 185 7.87 33.78 1.92
CA GLY A 185 7.02 34.75 2.59
C GLY A 185 5.65 34.22 3.05
N VAL A 186 5.32 32.97 2.77
CA VAL A 186 4.09 32.31 3.22
C VAL A 186 4.35 31.51 4.49
N MET A 187 3.56 31.77 5.53
CA MET A 187 3.62 31.02 6.78
C MET A 187 3.16 29.57 6.56
N GLN A 188 3.94 28.62 7.02
CA GLN A 188 3.65 27.20 6.91
C GLN A 188 2.86 26.70 8.11
N SER A 189 1.96 25.73 7.88
CA SER A 189 1.37 24.95 8.97
C SER A 189 2.42 23.99 9.54
N PRO A 190 2.52 23.85 10.88
CA PRO A 190 3.43 22.89 11.49
C PRO A 190 3.19 21.46 10.97
N MET A 191 4.25 20.68 10.82
CA MET A 191 4.15 19.25 10.50
C MET A 191 3.52 18.52 11.68
N GLU A 192 2.54 17.66 11.39
CA GLU A 192 1.87 16.83 12.42
C GLU A 192 2.61 15.51 12.67
N GLY A 193 3.53 15.14 11.79
CA GLY A 193 4.34 13.93 11.90
C GLY A 193 5.38 13.99 13.00
N VAL A 194 5.84 12.82 13.42
CA VAL A 194 6.88 12.63 14.45
C VAL A 194 8.07 11.91 13.82
N SER A 195 9.26 12.50 13.89
CA SER A 195 10.47 11.87 13.34
C SER A 195 10.67 10.44 13.86
N MET A 196 10.97 9.51 12.97
CA MET A 196 11.24 8.09 13.25
C MET A 196 12.69 7.83 13.70
N LEU A 197 13.59 8.82 13.61
CA LEU A 197 15.02 8.68 13.90
C LEU A 197 15.29 8.04 15.26
N TYR A 198 14.47 8.34 16.26
CA TYR A 198 14.60 7.81 17.61
C TYR A 198 14.56 6.26 17.66
N SER A 199 13.90 5.62 16.70
CA SER A 199 13.73 4.16 16.66
C SER A 199 14.77 3.45 15.78
N PHE A 200 15.52 4.16 14.97
CA PHE A 200 16.41 3.53 13.96
C PHE A 200 17.45 2.61 14.56
N ASN A 201 18.01 2.95 15.71
CA ASN A 201 19.04 2.19 16.39
C ASN A 201 18.59 1.53 17.70
N ASP A 202 17.31 1.65 18.07
CA ASP A 202 16.75 1.06 19.28
C ASP A 202 15.33 0.52 19.07
N ALA A 203 15.22 -0.81 18.97
CA ALA A 203 13.95 -1.50 18.81
C ALA A 203 13.08 -1.50 20.08
N SER A 204 13.66 -1.17 21.25
CA SER A 204 12.97 -1.21 22.55
C SER A 204 12.37 0.13 22.97
N VAL A 205 12.68 1.20 22.27
CA VAL A 205 12.18 2.52 22.59
C VAL A 205 10.68 2.63 22.41
N LYS A 206 10.01 3.41 23.26
CA LYS A 206 8.56 3.60 23.20
C LYS A 206 8.17 4.43 21.98
N ASP A 207 6.96 4.17 21.50
CA ASP A 207 6.32 4.96 20.46
C ASP A 207 6.31 6.46 20.82
N ARG A 208 6.65 7.28 19.85
CA ARG A 208 6.49 8.74 19.97
C ARG A 208 5.25 9.23 19.21
N HIS A 209 4.87 8.52 18.15
CA HIS A 209 3.62 8.76 17.42
C HIS A 209 2.51 7.92 18.10
N THR A 210 1.74 8.53 18.97
CA THR A 210 0.82 7.82 19.86
C THR A 210 -0.64 7.94 19.46
N ILE A 211 -0.98 8.87 18.57
CA ILE A 211 -2.37 9.10 18.12
C ILE A 211 -2.38 9.35 16.62
N GLN A 212 -3.23 8.60 15.88
CA GLN A 212 -3.46 8.82 14.47
C GLN A 212 -4.92 8.57 14.10
N TYR A 213 -5.51 9.51 13.40
CA TYR A 213 -6.86 9.37 12.82
C TYR A 213 -6.76 9.01 11.34
N PHE A 214 -7.66 8.12 10.92
CA PHE A 214 -7.81 7.68 9.54
C PHE A 214 -9.25 7.87 9.08
N GLU A 215 -9.46 8.34 7.86
CA GLU A 215 -10.79 8.45 7.27
C GLU A 215 -10.71 8.40 5.75
N MET A 216 -11.57 7.60 5.13
CA MET A 216 -11.85 7.62 3.71
C MET A 216 -13.26 7.09 3.45
N PHE A 217 -14.05 7.84 2.70
CA PHE A 217 -15.44 7.49 2.35
C PHE A 217 -16.32 7.13 3.55
N GLY A 218 -16.11 7.80 4.68
CA GLY A 218 -16.85 7.54 5.92
C GLY A 218 -16.34 6.34 6.73
N ASN A 219 -15.37 5.56 6.22
CA ASN A 219 -14.68 4.53 6.97
C ASN A 219 -13.66 5.21 7.87
N ARG A 220 -13.86 5.13 9.19
CA ARG A 220 -13.08 5.88 10.18
C ARG A 220 -12.37 4.96 11.14
N GLY A 221 -11.13 5.30 11.45
CA GLY A 221 -10.33 4.63 12.45
C GLY A 221 -9.53 5.64 13.27
N ILE A 222 -9.26 5.30 14.52
CA ILE A 222 -8.33 6.03 15.35
C ILE A 222 -7.41 5.04 16.06
N TYR A 223 -6.12 5.31 16.00
CA TYR A 223 -5.09 4.64 16.79
C TYR A 223 -4.75 5.51 17.99
N VAL A 224 -4.67 4.90 19.18
CA VAL A 224 -4.22 5.56 20.41
C VAL A 224 -3.42 4.54 21.24
N ASP A 225 -2.13 4.77 21.41
CA ASP A 225 -1.24 3.99 22.30
C ASP A 225 -1.42 2.45 22.20
N GLY A 226 -1.40 1.92 20.97
CA GLY A 226 -1.54 0.50 20.69
C GLY A 226 -2.98 0.00 20.53
N TRP A 227 -3.98 0.83 20.80
CA TRP A 227 -5.39 0.50 20.63
C TRP A 227 -5.96 1.12 19.35
N THR A 228 -6.89 0.44 18.73
CA THR A 228 -7.64 0.97 17.60
C THR A 228 -9.14 0.92 17.85
N ALA A 229 -9.83 2.01 17.53
CA ALA A 229 -11.29 2.04 17.46
C ALA A 229 -11.70 2.35 16.01
N VAL A 230 -12.61 1.55 15.47
CA VAL A 230 -12.95 1.60 14.05
C VAL A 230 -14.46 1.64 13.84
N THR A 231 -14.88 2.35 12.79
CA THR A 231 -16.25 2.30 12.29
C THR A 231 -16.24 2.27 10.77
N ARG A 232 -17.04 1.36 10.22
CA ARG A 232 -17.23 1.26 8.77
C ARG A 232 -18.48 2.03 8.36
N HIS A 233 -18.36 2.74 7.25
CA HIS A 233 -19.54 3.33 6.61
C HIS A 233 -20.37 2.23 5.93
N SER A 234 -21.68 2.21 6.18
CA SER A 234 -22.63 1.21 5.63
C SER A 234 -23.51 1.83 4.55
#